data_a42f112658c22c90d4e4d7ea54b3162f
#
_entry.id   a42f112658c22c90d4e4d7ea54b3162f
#
_cell.length_a   1.000
_cell.length_b   1.000
_cell.length_c   1.000
_cell.angle_alpha   90.00
_cell.angle_beta   90.00
_cell.angle_gamma   90.00
#
_symmetry.space_group_name_H-M   'P 1'
#
loop_
_entity.id
_entity.type
_entity.pdbx_description
1 polymer ?
#
loop_
_entity_poly.entity_id
_entity_poly.type
_entity_poly.pdbx_seq_one_letter_code
_entity_poly.pdbx_strand_id
1 'polypeptide(L)'
;MKQKKRSIWLVPVAMTMITLFLLKSIFLIGYVPTASMEPTIKQGSFIVGLRFYGELERGDIIIFWHDGKLLVKRIAAVGGESVRWGESILCVPEGSFYVLGDNADNSKDSRYWEDPFVPEEQIVGKISLQALT
;
A
#
# COMPACT_ATOMS: atom_id res chain seq x y z
N MET A 1 42.25 5.57 -39.56
CA MET A 1 41.76 5.26 -38.20
C MET A 1 40.31 5.68 -38.11
N LYS A 2 39.40 4.71 -38.05
CA LYS A 2 37.96 5.03 -37.80
C LYS A 2 37.80 5.38 -36.32
N GLN A 3 37.63 6.65 -36.02
CA GLN A 3 37.18 7.12 -34.70
C GLN A 3 35.81 6.49 -34.44
N LYS A 4 35.75 5.56 -33.48
CA LYS A 4 34.52 5.01 -32.96
C LYS A 4 33.78 6.17 -32.28
N LYS A 5 32.80 6.78 -32.95
CA LYS A 5 31.89 7.74 -32.33
C LYS A 5 31.24 7.00 -31.15
N ARG A 6 31.81 7.17 -29.96
CA ARG A 6 31.12 6.76 -28.70
C ARG A 6 29.84 7.54 -28.71
N SER A 7 28.74 6.81 -28.73
CA SER A 7 27.41 7.45 -28.70
C SER A 7 27.31 8.32 -27.44
N ILE A 8 27.36 9.62 -27.63
CA ILE A 8 27.23 10.62 -26.54
C ILE A 8 25.91 10.47 -25.76
N TRP A 9 24.96 9.76 -26.35
CA TRP A 9 23.64 9.51 -25.76
C TRP A 9 23.60 8.30 -24.81
N LEU A 10 24.61 7.44 -24.79
CA LEU A 10 24.60 6.25 -23.92
C LEU A 10 24.57 6.62 -22.43
N VAL A 11 25.34 7.60 -22.02
CA VAL A 11 25.40 8.01 -20.60
C VAL A 11 24.08 8.65 -20.15
N PRO A 12 23.54 9.68 -20.83
CA PRO A 12 22.27 10.27 -20.39
C PRO A 12 21.09 9.29 -20.44
N VAL A 13 21.04 8.40 -21.45
CA VAL A 13 20.01 7.35 -21.52
C VAL A 13 20.15 6.38 -20.36
N ALA A 14 21.35 5.90 -20.07
CA ALA A 14 21.58 5.00 -18.93
C ALA A 14 21.22 5.65 -17.61
N MET A 15 21.60 6.91 -17.40
CA MET A 15 21.25 7.65 -16.19
C MET A 15 19.73 7.82 -16.03
N THR A 16 19.03 8.16 -17.11
CA THR A 16 17.57 8.28 -17.10
C THR A 16 16.91 6.95 -16.75
N MET A 17 17.34 5.85 -17.35
CA MET A 17 16.81 4.51 -17.06
C MET A 17 17.05 4.10 -15.60
N ILE A 18 18.23 4.37 -15.07
CA ILE A 18 18.56 4.09 -13.67
C ILE A 18 17.67 4.93 -12.74
N THR A 19 17.52 6.22 -13.04
CA THR A 19 16.66 7.12 -12.23
C THR A 19 15.19 6.64 -12.23
N LEU A 20 14.64 6.31 -13.39
CA LEU A 20 13.29 5.78 -13.50
C LEU A 20 13.12 4.45 -12.76
N PHE A 21 14.11 3.58 -12.85
CA PHE A 21 14.12 2.31 -12.11
C PHE A 21 14.14 2.54 -10.60
N LEU A 22 14.97 3.45 -10.10
CA LEU A 22 15.03 3.80 -8.68
C LEU A 22 13.70 4.41 -8.19
N LEU A 23 13.13 5.35 -8.95
CA LEU A 23 11.83 5.95 -8.60
C LEU A 23 10.72 4.91 -8.53
N LYS A 24 10.65 3.99 -9.50
CA LYS A 24 9.68 2.90 -9.50
C LYS A 24 9.90 1.90 -8.36
N SER A 25 11.13 1.76 -7.90
CA SER A 25 11.47 0.88 -6.78
C SER A 25 11.08 1.49 -5.43
N ILE A 26 11.03 2.81 -5.33
CA ILE A 26 10.71 3.53 -4.09
C ILE A 26 9.22 3.83 -4.00
N PHE A 27 8.62 4.26 -5.11
CA PHE A 27 7.23 4.73 -5.14
C PHE A 27 6.32 3.71 -5.84
N LEU A 28 5.10 3.65 -5.33
CA LEU A 28 3.99 2.94 -5.93
C LEU A 28 2.88 3.93 -6.24
N ILE A 29 2.50 4.03 -7.51
CA ILE A 29 1.37 4.86 -7.93
C ILE A 29 0.17 3.95 -8.17
N GLY A 30 -0.95 4.26 -7.54
CA GLY A 30 -2.19 3.50 -7.65
C GLY A 30 -3.39 4.39 -7.99
N TYR A 31 -4.39 3.78 -8.61
CA TYR A 31 -5.70 4.37 -8.84
C TYR A 31 -6.70 3.77 -7.86
N VAL A 32 -7.58 4.59 -7.30
CA VAL A 32 -8.58 4.18 -6.29
C VAL A 32 -9.96 4.06 -6.94
N PRO A 33 -10.40 2.83 -7.29
CA PRO A 33 -11.67 2.64 -8.01
C PRO A 33 -12.90 2.65 -7.11
N THR A 34 -12.74 2.58 -5.79
CA THR A 34 -13.85 2.43 -4.84
C THR A 34 -13.88 3.52 -3.79
N ALA A 35 -15.05 3.72 -3.19
CA ALA A 35 -15.28 4.71 -2.14
C ALA A 35 -14.94 4.20 -0.72
N SER A 36 -14.30 3.04 -0.58
CA SER A 36 -14.09 2.38 0.73
C SER A 36 -13.23 3.17 1.72
N MET A 37 -12.41 4.10 1.22
CA MET A 37 -11.52 4.95 2.02
C MET A 37 -12.00 6.41 2.11
N GLU A 38 -13.20 6.72 1.60
CA GLU A 38 -13.77 8.05 1.78
C GLU A 38 -14.12 8.32 3.25
N PRO A 39 -14.01 9.58 3.70
CA PRO A 39 -13.62 10.78 2.95
C PRO A 39 -12.10 10.98 2.79
N THR A 40 -11.27 10.14 3.41
CA THR A 40 -9.80 10.34 3.43
C THR A 40 -9.19 10.23 2.03
N ILE A 41 -9.61 9.21 1.27
CA ILE A 41 -9.19 9.01 -0.12
C ILE A 41 -10.45 8.89 -0.96
N LYS A 42 -10.65 9.84 -1.86
CA LYS A 42 -11.82 9.87 -2.72
C LYS A 42 -11.74 8.83 -3.82
N GLN A 43 -12.88 8.24 -4.15
CA GLN A 43 -13.00 7.40 -5.34
C GLN A 43 -12.53 8.17 -6.59
N GLY A 44 -11.81 7.51 -7.48
CA GLY A 44 -11.29 8.10 -8.71
C GLY A 44 -9.96 8.86 -8.55
N SER A 45 -9.42 8.98 -7.33
CA SER A 45 -8.14 9.64 -7.12
C SER A 45 -6.95 8.73 -7.40
N PHE A 46 -5.81 9.34 -7.65
CA PHE A 46 -4.52 8.67 -7.67
C PHE A 46 -3.84 8.81 -6.32
N ILE A 47 -3.15 7.77 -5.90
CA ILE A 47 -2.40 7.71 -4.65
C ILE A 47 -0.94 7.38 -4.92
N VAL A 48 -0.08 7.89 -4.05
CA VAL A 48 1.34 7.55 -4.06
C VAL A 48 1.66 6.84 -2.75
N GLY A 49 2.13 5.61 -2.86
CA GLY A 49 2.63 4.82 -1.75
C GLY A 49 4.14 4.73 -1.75
N LEU A 50 4.72 4.55 -0.58
CA LEU A 50 6.13 4.24 -0.39
C LEU A 50 6.28 2.73 -0.23
N ARG A 51 7.18 2.13 -1.02
CA ARG A 51 7.51 0.69 -0.90
C ARG A 51 8.42 0.40 0.29
N PHE A 52 9.26 1.37 0.66
CA PHE A 52 10.09 1.32 1.85
C PHE A 52 9.41 2.13 2.94
N TYR A 53 8.89 1.44 3.91
CA TYR A 53 8.26 2.00 5.09
C TYR A 53 8.89 1.35 6.33
N GLY A 54 8.95 2.08 7.40
CA GLY A 54 9.45 1.55 8.66
C GLY A 54 8.43 0.63 9.33
N GLU A 55 8.40 0.64 10.63
CA GLU A 55 7.42 -0.08 11.42
C GLU A 55 5.99 0.42 11.09
N LEU A 56 5.06 -0.51 10.95
CA LEU A 56 3.67 -0.21 10.68
C LEU A 56 2.89 -0.12 11.98
N GLU A 57 2.10 0.93 12.09
CA GLU A 57 1.36 1.25 13.30
C GLU A 57 -0.15 1.36 13.00
N ARG A 58 -0.93 1.32 14.07
CA ARG A 58 -2.36 1.63 14.02
C ARG A 58 -2.57 3.03 13.43
N GLY A 59 -3.49 3.15 12.49
CA GLY A 59 -3.79 4.39 11.77
C GLY A 59 -3.06 4.55 10.43
N ASP A 60 -2.02 3.76 10.16
CA ASP A 60 -1.36 3.76 8.87
C ASP A 60 -2.27 3.24 7.76
N ILE A 61 -2.20 3.87 6.60
CA ILE A 61 -2.90 3.40 5.40
C ILE A 61 -1.92 2.58 4.57
N ILE A 62 -2.31 1.34 4.27
CA ILE A 62 -1.47 0.39 3.56
C ILE A 62 -2.11 -0.05 2.25
N ILE A 63 -1.24 -0.42 1.30
CA ILE A 63 -1.58 -1.04 0.03
C ILE A 63 -1.10 -2.48 0.10
N PHE A 64 -1.98 -3.44 -0.15
CA PHE A 64 -1.67 -4.86 0.01
C PHE A 64 -2.47 -5.73 -0.96
N TRP A 65 -1.98 -6.95 -1.19
CA TRP A 65 -2.67 -7.97 -1.96
C TRP A 65 -3.66 -8.74 -1.09
N HIS A 66 -4.88 -8.92 -1.59
CA HIS A 66 -5.89 -9.76 -0.99
C HIS A 66 -6.74 -10.40 -2.10
N ASP A 67 -6.82 -11.72 -2.12
CA ASP A 67 -7.54 -12.50 -3.13
C ASP A 67 -7.23 -12.07 -4.57
N GLY A 68 -5.95 -11.87 -4.87
CA GLY A 68 -5.47 -11.47 -6.20
C GLY A 68 -5.79 -10.02 -6.59
N LYS A 69 -6.28 -9.21 -5.66
CA LYS A 69 -6.59 -7.79 -5.87
C LYS A 69 -5.73 -6.91 -4.97
N LEU A 70 -5.37 -5.77 -5.48
CA LEU A 70 -4.68 -4.75 -4.71
C LEU A 70 -5.71 -3.87 -3.98
N LEU A 71 -5.62 -3.84 -2.67
CA LEU A 71 -6.53 -3.10 -1.80
C LEU A 71 -5.80 -2.01 -1.02
N VAL A 72 -6.54 -0.98 -0.63
CA VAL A 72 -6.10 0.10 0.23
C VAL A 72 -7.00 0.14 1.45
N LYS A 73 -6.44 0.01 2.64
CA LYS A 73 -7.16 0.05 3.92
C LYS A 73 -6.29 0.68 4.99
N ARG A 74 -6.93 1.02 6.11
CA ARG A 74 -6.26 1.54 7.31
C ARG A 74 -6.04 0.43 8.33
N ILE A 75 -4.87 0.39 8.93
CA ILE A 75 -4.56 -0.51 10.05
C ILE A 75 -5.38 -0.09 11.26
N ALA A 76 -6.24 -0.98 11.73
CA ALA A 76 -7.04 -0.79 12.93
C ALA A 76 -6.43 -1.47 14.16
N ALA A 77 -5.69 -2.56 13.96
CA ALA A 77 -4.95 -3.25 15.00
C ALA A 77 -3.71 -3.95 14.45
N VAL A 78 -2.69 -4.04 15.28
CA VAL A 78 -1.40 -4.68 14.98
C VAL A 78 -1.24 -5.98 15.77
N GLY A 79 -0.23 -6.77 15.42
CA GLY A 79 0.05 -8.03 16.10
C GLY A 79 0.10 -7.92 17.62
N GLY A 80 -0.52 -8.89 18.30
CA GLY A 80 -0.67 -8.91 19.76
C GLY A 80 -1.89 -8.19 20.31
N GLU A 81 -2.56 -7.36 19.50
CA GLU A 81 -3.79 -6.68 19.92
C GLU A 81 -5.03 -7.55 19.71
N SER A 82 -6.07 -7.30 20.49
CA SER A 82 -7.37 -8.00 20.38
C SER A 82 -8.38 -7.14 19.62
N VAL A 83 -9.14 -7.77 18.74
CA VAL A 83 -10.19 -7.13 17.95
C VAL A 83 -11.51 -7.88 18.10
N ARG A 84 -12.62 -7.17 18.00
CA ARG A 84 -13.93 -7.79 17.89
C ARG A 84 -14.20 -8.15 16.43
N TRP A 85 -14.51 -9.41 16.18
CA TRP A 85 -14.88 -9.93 14.87
C TRP A 85 -16.22 -10.68 14.98
N GLY A 86 -17.29 -10.03 14.53
CA GLY A 86 -18.66 -10.51 14.80
C GLY A 86 -18.93 -10.52 16.29
N GLU A 87 -19.32 -11.68 16.83
CA GLU A 87 -19.55 -11.90 18.27
C GLU A 87 -18.30 -12.41 19.01
N SER A 88 -17.22 -12.68 18.27
CA SER A 88 -15.98 -13.21 18.82
C SER A 88 -14.93 -12.12 19.06
N ILE A 89 -14.00 -12.42 19.96
CA ILE A 89 -12.78 -11.62 20.15
C ILE A 89 -11.61 -12.43 19.60
N LEU A 90 -10.86 -11.84 18.68
CA LEU A 90 -9.68 -12.45 18.07
C LEU A 90 -8.43 -11.68 18.47
N CYS A 91 -7.33 -12.40 18.66
CA CYS A 91 -6.01 -11.81 18.79
C CYS A 91 -5.35 -11.72 17.42
N VAL A 92 -4.85 -10.54 17.05
CA VAL A 92 -4.11 -10.33 15.81
C VAL A 92 -2.77 -11.07 15.94
N PRO A 93 -2.43 -11.99 15.01
CA PRO A 93 -1.14 -12.66 15.04
C PRO A 93 0.02 -11.70 14.87
N GLU A 94 1.17 -12.00 15.46
CA GLU A 94 2.40 -11.26 15.21
C GLU A 94 2.74 -11.26 13.71
N GLY A 95 3.18 -10.11 13.19
CA GLY A 95 3.47 -9.94 11.76
C GLY A 95 2.23 -9.84 10.87
N SER A 96 1.05 -9.68 11.47
CA SER A 96 -0.21 -9.49 10.76
C SER A 96 -0.95 -8.25 11.24
N PHE A 97 -1.94 -7.82 10.45
CA PHE A 97 -2.69 -6.60 10.68
C PHE A 97 -4.18 -6.83 10.48
N TYR A 98 -4.98 -6.17 11.29
CA TYR A 98 -6.42 -6.07 11.10
C TYR A 98 -6.73 -4.72 10.47
N VAL A 99 -7.43 -4.70 9.34
CA VAL A 99 -7.59 -3.50 8.51
C VAL A 99 -9.05 -3.16 8.26
N LEU A 100 -9.34 -1.87 8.22
CA LEU A 100 -10.67 -1.34 7.97
C LEU A 100 -10.63 -0.26 6.89
N GLY A 101 -11.71 -0.15 6.12
CA GLY A 101 -11.95 1.02 5.28
C GLY A 101 -12.49 2.18 6.10
N ASP A 102 -12.13 3.41 5.75
CA ASP A 102 -12.60 4.62 6.42
C ASP A 102 -14.10 4.87 6.18
N ASN A 103 -14.64 4.35 5.07
CA ASN A 103 -16.06 4.37 4.76
C ASN A 103 -16.72 3.06 5.19
N ALA A 104 -17.10 2.96 6.46
CA ALA A 104 -17.56 1.72 7.07
C ALA A 104 -18.74 1.06 6.33
N ASP A 105 -19.65 1.84 5.76
CA ASP A 105 -20.86 1.33 5.10
C ASP A 105 -20.57 0.84 3.67
N ASN A 106 -19.44 1.24 3.09
CA ASN A 106 -19.01 0.91 1.71
C ASN A 106 -17.66 0.21 1.65
N SER A 107 -17.26 -0.49 2.68
CA SER A 107 -15.97 -1.18 2.73
C SER A 107 -16.14 -2.66 2.98
N LYS A 108 -15.56 -3.47 2.12
CA LYS A 108 -15.28 -4.88 2.38
C LYS A 108 -13.85 -5.00 2.91
N ASP A 109 -13.72 -5.34 4.16
CA ASP A 109 -12.45 -5.35 4.89
C ASP A 109 -12.42 -6.52 5.90
N SER A 110 -11.49 -6.50 6.83
CA SER A 110 -11.29 -7.56 7.82
C SER A 110 -12.56 -8.00 8.56
N ARG A 111 -13.57 -7.16 8.66
CA ARG A 111 -14.85 -7.51 9.30
C ARG A 111 -15.61 -8.59 8.55
N TYR A 112 -15.39 -8.73 7.24
CA TYR A 112 -16.19 -9.57 6.34
C TYR A 112 -15.40 -10.71 5.71
N TRP A 113 -14.07 -10.77 5.88
CA TRP A 113 -13.25 -11.81 5.30
C TRP A 113 -13.24 -13.06 6.17
N GLU A 114 -13.10 -14.21 5.54
CA GLU A 114 -12.97 -15.50 6.23
C GLU A 114 -11.70 -15.54 7.08
N ASP A 115 -10.56 -15.12 6.51
CA ASP A 115 -9.35 -14.80 7.25
C ASP A 115 -9.24 -13.27 7.40
N PRO A 116 -9.48 -12.75 8.61
CA PRO A 116 -9.54 -11.30 8.81
C PRO A 116 -8.18 -10.60 8.87
N PHE A 117 -7.07 -11.33 8.78
CA PHE A 117 -5.75 -10.76 8.99
C PHE A 117 -4.96 -10.64 7.70
N VAL A 118 -4.21 -9.54 7.58
CA VAL A 118 -3.31 -9.28 6.46
C VAL A 118 -1.88 -9.54 6.93
N PRO A 119 -1.19 -10.58 6.41
CA PRO A 119 0.22 -10.79 6.70
C PRO A 119 1.10 -9.68 6.12
N GLU A 120 2.18 -9.35 6.79
CA GLU A 120 3.09 -8.28 6.35
C GLU A 120 3.67 -8.53 4.95
N GLU A 121 3.93 -9.77 4.57
CA GLU A 121 4.43 -10.14 3.24
C GLU A 121 3.47 -9.81 2.10
N GLN A 122 2.19 -9.57 2.37
CA GLN A 122 1.20 -9.13 1.37
C GLN A 122 1.18 -7.62 1.19
N ILE A 123 1.83 -6.87 2.07
CA ILE A 123 1.86 -5.41 2.03
C ILE A 123 2.91 -4.95 1.03
N VAL A 124 2.49 -4.13 0.08
CA VAL A 124 3.37 -3.61 -0.99
C VAL A 124 3.78 -2.17 -0.80
N GLY A 125 3.10 -1.44 0.08
CA GLY A 125 3.44 -0.05 0.36
C GLY A 125 2.58 0.59 1.44
N LYS A 126 3.04 1.74 1.92
CA LYS A 126 2.36 2.61 2.88
C LYS A 126 2.07 3.95 2.23
N ILE A 127 0.87 4.47 2.42
CA ILE A 127 0.48 5.80 1.94
C ILE A 127 0.84 6.84 3.00
N SER A 128 1.60 7.85 2.61
CA SER A 128 1.82 9.01 3.48
C SER A 128 0.62 9.96 3.37
N LEU A 129 -0.02 10.26 4.49
CA LEU A 129 -1.14 11.22 4.55
C LEU A 129 -0.74 12.63 4.08
N GLN A 130 0.55 12.97 4.17
CA GLN A 130 1.09 14.24 3.68
C GLN A 130 1.09 14.35 2.14
N ALA A 131 1.00 13.22 1.44
CA ALA A 131 0.94 13.20 -0.03
C ALA A 131 -0.50 13.30 -0.57
N LEU A 132 -1.51 13.35 0.30
CA LEU A 132 -2.93 13.42 -0.05
C LEU A 132 -3.51 14.84 0.00
N THR A 133 -2.71 15.86 0.37
CA THR A 133 -3.11 17.26 0.45
C THR A 133 -2.80 18.06 -0.80
#